data_0537b1c42c4461bd7d14c0d39ce60d25
#
_entry.id   0537b1c42c4461bd7d14c0d39ce60d25
#
_cell.length_a   1.000
_cell.length_b   1.000
_cell.length_c   1.000
_cell.angle_alpha   90.00
_cell.angle_beta   90.00
_cell.angle_gamma   90.00
#
_symmetry.space_group_name_H-M   'P 1'
#
loop_
_entity.id
_entity.type
_entity.pdbx_description
1 polymer ?
#
loop_
_entity_poly.entity_id
_entity_poly.type
_entity_poly.pdbx_seq_one_letter_code
_entity_poly.pdbx_strand_id
1 'polypeptide(L)'
;MKRRIYKAAALLAALALLCSCNNSEIETEEEEEELEAQTLTVEDEEYYTRFKGQGLSINVYNWGEYICTGADEGTLNVNAEFEKLTGIKVNYTNYATNEELYAKLKGGGATYDVIIPSDYMISKMIKEDMVQPLNFDNIPNFKYIMDNFRNPDYDKENLYSVPYTWGTVGIIYDSTVVDIPEEEIDWDILWNEDYLDQILMFDNPRDAFAIAEIMLGYSLNTEDSEELNAAADKLIEQKRIVQGHVMDEIFDKMAAGDAWIAPYYAGDALTILEQNEDLRFVVPESGTNLFIDAICIPTCAKQKEAAEMYINFLCEPDIAFANIDYICYSTPHSAAFEMLDEETQQDPVSYPDEEFIAEKTEIFVNLSDEANREMQELWTKMKSAEDENVNRWFAPVFLVAGIAAIIGILIYRYIKNKKDIF
;
A
#
# COMPACT_ATOMS: atom_id res chain seq x y z
N MET A 1 12.06 16.23 -2.42
CA MET A 1 13.24 17.14 -2.41
C MET A 1 13.59 17.70 -1.04
N LYS A 2 12.68 18.23 -0.24
CA LYS A 2 12.97 18.71 1.14
C LYS A 2 13.53 17.61 2.07
N ARG A 3 13.02 16.37 2.03
CA ARG A 3 13.57 15.22 2.79
C ARG A 3 15.04 14.92 2.47
N ARG A 4 15.49 15.06 1.21
CA ARG A 4 16.91 14.86 0.82
C ARG A 4 17.85 15.89 1.45
N ILE A 5 17.41 17.12 1.66
CA ILE A 5 18.22 18.19 2.26
C ILE A 5 18.48 17.88 3.76
N TYR A 6 17.53 17.34 4.49
CA TYR A 6 17.69 17.01 5.92
C TYR A 6 18.64 15.83 6.17
N LYS A 7 18.61 14.78 5.33
CA LYS A 7 19.57 13.65 5.46
C LYS A 7 21.00 14.08 5.17
N ALA A 8 21.22 14.99 4.21
CA ALA A 8 22.54 15.54 3.91
C ALA A 8 23.08 16.45 5.04
N ALA A 9 22.22 17.21 5.71
CA ALA A 9 22.60 18.05 6.85
C ALA A 9 23.00 17.21 8.08
N ALA A 10 22.28 16.12 8.36
CA ALA A 10 22.61 15.21 9.47
C ALA A 10 23.95 14.48 9.26
N LEU A 11 24.30 14.11 8.04
CA LEU A 11 25.58 13.46 7.71
C LEU A 11 26.76 14.45 7.83
N LEU A 12 26.57 15.72 7.49
CA LEU A 12 27.58 16.77 7.64
C LEU A 12 27.85 17.13 9.10
N ALA A 13 26.82 17.11 9.97
CA ALA A 13 26.98 17.34 11.40
C ALA A 13 27.79 16.21 12.07
N ALA A 14 27.62 14.95 11.65
CA ALA A 14 28.37 13.81 12.18
C ALA A 14 29.87 13.85 11.76
N LEU A 15 30.22 14.41 10.61
CA LEU A 15 31.62 14.57 10.20
C LEU A 15 32.33 15.74 10.89
N ALA A 16 31.62 16.78 11.32
CA ALA A 16 32.19 17.94 12.01
C ALA A 16 32.67 17.60 13.45
N LEU A 17 32.07 16.59 14.08
CA LEU A 17 32.43 16.15 15.45
C LEU A 17 33.74 15.35 15.56
N LEU A 18 34.36 14.96 14.45
CA LEU A 18 35.61 14.18 14.44
C LEU A 18 36.90 15.01 14.20
N CYS A 19 36.79 16.32 13.96
CA CYS A 19 37.95 17.18 13.65
C CYS A 19 38.22 18.32 14.63
N SER A 20 37.68 18.29 15.84
CA SER A 20 37.94 19.35 16.82
C SER A 20 39.04 19.00 17.84
N CYS A 21 40.30 19.21 17.42
CA CYS A 21 41.43 19.48 18.29
C CYS A 21 42.36 20.45 17.61
N ASN A 22 42.04 21.72 17.56
CA ASN A 22 43.02 22.80 17.65
C ASN A 22 42.32 24.17 17.85
N ASN A 23 42.76 24.94 18.85
CA ASN A 23 42.24 26.25 19.20
C ASN A 23 42.43 27.29 18.09
N SER A 24 41.32 27.88 17.64
CA SER A 24 41.23 29.30 17.27
C SER A 24 39.76 29.70 17.24
N GLU A 25 39.40 30.72 17.99
CA GLU A 25 38.05 31.32 18.04
C GLU A 25 37.67 31.77 16.62
N ILE A 26 36.68 31.05 16.05
CA ILE A 26 35.89 31.50 14.93
C ILE A 26 34.47 31.55 15.47
N GLU A 27 33.95 32.76 15.73
CA GLU A 27 32.53 33.00 15.89
C GLU A 27 31.82 32.59 14.59
N THR A 28 31.28 31.40 14.58
CA THR A 28 30.26 31.01 13.60
C THR A 28 28.94 31.44 14.21
N GLU A 29 28.34 32.50 13.66
CA GLU A 29 26.89 32.71 13.76
C GLU A 29 26.25 31.48 13.14
N GLU A 30 25.88 30.48 13.95
CA GLU A 30 24.91 29.46 13.60
C GLU A 30 23.57 30.20 13.55
N GLU A 31 23.12 30.59 12.36
CA GLU A 31 21.71 30.82 12.10
C GLU A 31 21.03 29.46 12.36
N GLU A 32 20.53 29.23 13.59
CA GLU A 32 19.49 28.30 13.85
C GLU A 32 18.25 28.83 13.08
N GLU A 33 18.03 28.35 11.85
CA GLU A 33 16.69 28.41 11.25
C GLU A 33 15.79 27.63 12.21
N GLU A 34 15.11 28.37 13.12
CA GLU A 34 13.93 27.85 13.82
C GLU A 34 12.99 27.39 12.70
N LEU A 35 12.86 26.07 12.51
CA LEU A 35 11.78 25.48 11.72
C LEU A 35 10.48 25.99 12.34
N GLU A 36 9.91 27.03 11.73
CA GLU A 36 8.56 27.47 12.08
C GLU A 36 7.65 26.25 11.94
N ALA A 37 7.15 25.76 13.07
CA ALA A 37 6.14 24.72 13.08
C ALA A 37 5.00 25.16 12.15
N GLN A 38 4.72 24.37 11.10
CA GLN A 38 3.66 24.68 10.17
C GLN A 38 2.39 24.95 10.95
N THR A 39 1.95 26.23 10.95
CA THR A 39 0.72 26.62 11.64
C THR A 39 -0.42 26.14 10.76
N LEU A 40 -1.06 25.04 11.18
CA LEU A 40 -2.24 24.53 10.51
C LEU A 40 -3.32 25.60 10.41
N THR A 41 -3.76 25.88 9.19
CA THR A 41 -4.88 26.78 8.91
C THR A 41 -6.08 25.95 8.45
N VAL A 42 -7.22 26.12 9.09
CA VAL A 42 -8.51 25.54 8.64
C VAL A 42 -9.44 26.65 8.21
N GLU A 43 -10.30 26.40 7.24
CA GLU A 43 -11.18 27.43 6.69
C GLU A 43 -12.22 27.92 7.69
N ASP A 44 -12.76 27.03 8.54
CA ASP A 44 -13.83 27.35 9.51
C ASP A 44 -13.55 26.67 10.86
N GLU A 45 -12.82 27.35 11.76
CA GLU A 45 -12.50 26.83 13.10
C GLU A 45 -13.77 26.63 13.95
N GLU A 46 -14.83 27.47 13.78
CA GLU A 46 -16.07 27.34 14.53
C GLU A 46 -16.79 26.02 14.18
N TYR A 47 -16.75 25.65 12.91
CA TYR A 47 -17.26 24.36 12.45
C TYR A 47 -16.61 23.19 13.18
N TYR A 48 -15.30 23.16 13.32
CA TYR A 48 -14.56 22.08 13.94
C TYR A 48 -14.69 22.02 15.45
N THR A 49 -14.87 23.17 16.12
CA THR A 49 -14.96 23.22 17.58
C THR A 49 -16.34 22.89 18.15
N ARG A 50 -17.37 22.70 17.28
CA ARG A 50 -18.78 22.49 17.69
C ARG A 50 -19.01 21.26 18.57
N PHE A 51 -18.12 20.25 18.54
CA PHE A 51 -18.19 19.04 19.37
C PHE A 51 -17.22 19.06 20.56
N LYS A 52 -16.45 20.12 20.72
CA LYS A 52 -15.42 20.24 21.77
C LYS A 52 -16.02 20.07 23.16
N GLY A 53 -15.42 19.18 23.97
CA GLY A 53 -15.88 18.90 25.33
C GLY A 53 -17.03 17.87 25.44
N GLN A 54 -17.54 17.31 24.35
CA GLN A 54 -18.56 16.27 24.39
C GLN A 54 -18.01 14.86 24.63
N GLY A 55 -16.68 14.67 24.58
CA GLY A 55 -16.04 13.38 24.81
C GLY A 55 -16.30 12.33 23.72
N LEU A 56 -16.49 12.80 22.49
CA LEU A 56 -16.73 11.91 21.34
C LEU A 56 -15.43 11.20 20.92
N SER A 57 -15.60 10.05 20.28
CA SER A 57 -14.54 9.34 19.59
C SER A 57 -15.07 8.71 18.29
N ILE A 58 -14.21 8.66 17.27
CA ILE A 58 -14.44 7.96 16.02
C ILE A 58 -13.45 6.82 15.86
N ASN A 59 -13.88 5.76 15.16
CA ASN A 59 -13.04 4.62 14.78
C ASN A 59 -12.76 4.68 13.29
N VAL A 60 -11.50 4.86 12.91
CA VAL A 60 -11.03 4.92 11.53
C VAL A 60 -10.35 3.61 11.19
N TYR A 61 -10.68 3.02 10.05
CA TYR A 61 -10.09 1.80 9.53
C TYR A 61 -9.57 2.05 8.12
N ASN A 62 -8.25 2.10 7.98
CA ASN A 62 -7.55 2.51 6.77
C ASN A 62 -6.45 1.52 6.42
N TRP A 63 -5.81 1.69 5.27
CA TRP A 63 -4.62 0.97 4.86
C TRP A 63 -3.42 1.27 5.80
N GLY A 64 -2.40 0.41 5.76
CA GLY A 64 -1.09 0.72 6.31
C GLY A 64 -0.44 1.88 5.55
N GLU A 65 0.49 2.60 6.18
CA GLU A 65 1.29 3.69 5.58
C GLU A 65 0.50 4.72 4.72
N TYR A 66 -0.77 4.96 5.05
CA TYR A 66 -1.72 5.70 4.21
C TYR A 66 -2.25 6.99 4.83
N ILE A 67 -1.56 7.52 5.83
CA ILE A 67 -1.83 8.81 6.47
C ILE A 67 -0.54 9.37 7.08
N CYS A 68 -0.37 10.68 7.07
CA CYS A 68 0.75 11.33 7.74
C CYS A 68 0.61 11.21 9.25
N THR A 69 1.50 10.44 9.87
CA THR A 69 1.50 10.13 11.30
C THR A 69 2.35 11.06 12.14
N GLY A 70 3.15 11.95 11.53
CA GLY A 70 4.13 12.76 12.21
C GLY A 70 5.33 11.96 12.74
N ALA A 71 5.62 10.81 12.12
CA ALA A 71 6.74 9.96 12.54
C ALA A 71 8.09 10.56 12.16
N ASP A 72 8.16 11.31 11.08
CA ASP A 72 9.37 12.00 10.63
C ASP A 72 9.41 13.44 11.19
N GLU A 73 10.61 13.92 11.48
CA GLU A 73 10.82 15.28 12.01
C GLU A 73 10.31 16.34 11.04
N GLY A 74 9.47 17.24 11.51
CA GLY A 74 8.86 18.30 10.70
C GLY A 74 7.59 17.89 9.97
N THR A 75 7.15 16.62 10.04
CA THR A 75 5.89 16.19 9.47
C THR A 75 4.71 16.34 10.44
N LEU A 76 3.51 16.51 9.86
CA LEU A 76 2.28 16.70 10.62
C LEU A 76 1.70 15.37 11.09
N ASN A 77 1.18 15.28 12.31
CA ASN A 77 0.32 14.16 12.69
C ASN A 77 -1.14 14.55 12.45
N VAL A 78 -1.71 14.10 11.33
CA VAL A 78 -3.06 14.46 10.89
C VAL A 78 -4.12 14.13 11.94
N ASN A 79 -4.08 12.93 12.51
CA ASN A 79 -5.03 12.51 13.54
C ASN A 79 -4.91 13.34 14.83
N ALA A 80 -3.68 13.63 15.27
CA ALA A 80 -3.44 14.43 16.47
C ALA A 80 -3.91 15.88 16.29
N GLU A 81 -3.72 16.48 15.11
CA GLU A 81 -4.22 17.83 14.84
C GLU A 81 -5.75 17.86 14.80
N PHE A 82 -6.42 16.84 14.23
CA PHE A 82 -7.86 16.72 14.32
C PHE A 82 -8.35 16.62 15.76
N GLU A 83 -7.73 15.75 16.57
CA GLU A 83 -8.08 15.62 18.01
C GLU A 83 -7.90 16.93 18.78
N LYS A 84 -6.79 17.62 18.55
CA LYS A 84 -6.47 18.91 19.18
C LYS A 84 -7.48 20.00 18.83
N LEU A 85 -7.85 20.07 17.54
CA LEU A 85 -8.80 21.07 17.04
C LEU A 85 -10.23 20.80 17.51
N THR A 86 -10.70 19.56 17.39
CA THR A 86 -12.11 19.21 17.60
C THR A 86 -12.42 18.69 19.01
N GLY A 87 -11.45 18.14 19.71
CA GLY A 87 -11.64 17.38 20.94
C GLY A 87 -12.28 16.00 20.73
N ILE A 88 -12.41 15.53 19.49
CA ILE A 88 -12.89 14.19 19.12
C ILE A 88 -11.68 13.26 19.06
N LYS A 89 -11.70 12.16 19.79
CA LYS A 89 -10.62 11.17 19.78
C LYS A 89 -10.70 10.30 18.52
N VAL A 90 -9.55 10.03 17.88
CA VAL A 90 -9.43 9.13 16.73
C VAL A 90 -8.81 7.80 17.17
N ASN A 91 -9.58 6.71 17.08
CA ASN A 91 -9.07 5.36 17.24
C ASN A 91 -8.75 4.81 15.84
N TYR A 92 -7.46 4.82 15.48
CA TYR A 92 -7.00 4.46 14.15
C TYR A 92 -6.48 3.02 14.13
N THR A 93 -6.91 2.24 13.14
CA THR A 93 -6.49 0.85 12.92
C THR A 93 -6.33 0.58 11.43
N ASN A 94 -5.51 -0.42 11.08
CA ASN A 94 -5.16 -0.74 9.70
C ASN A 94 -5.72 -2.09 9.25
N TYR A 95 -5.87 -2.24 7.94
CA TYR A 95 -6.13 -3.48 7.23
C TYR A 95 -5.19 -3.59 6.03
N ALA A 96 -4.94 -4.83 5.58
CA ALA A 96 -4.00 -5.11 4.50
C ALA A 96 -4.68 -5.24 3.13
N THR A 97 -5.97 -5.63 3.06
CA THR A 97 -6.69 -5.83 1.79
C THR A 97 -8.15 -5.38 1.88
N ASN A 98 -8.76 -5.00 0.75
CA ASN A 98 -10.19 -4.69 0.66
C ASN A 98 -11.06 -5.87 1.12
N GLU A 99 -10.62 -7.11 0.88
CA GLU A 99 -11.30 -8.32 1.28
C GLU A 99 -11.31 -8.49 2.80
N GLU A 100 -10.21 -8.13 3.48
CA GLU A 100 -10.13 -8.10 4.95
C GLU A 100 -11.10 -7.07 5.51
N LEU A 101 -11.07 -5.83 5.00
CA LEU A 101 -12.00 -4.77 5.36
C LEU A 101 -13.46 -5.25 5.21
N TYR A 102 -13.81 -5.77 4.03
CA TYR A 102 -15.15 -6.25 3.73
C TYR A 102 -15.57 -7.38 4.67
N ALA A 103 -14.73 -8.40 4.86
CA ALA A 103 -15.02 -9.53 5.75
C ALA A 103 -15.22 -9.07 7.20
N LYS A 104 -14.42 -8.11 7.66
CA LYS A 104 -14.53 -7.53 9.00
C LYS A 104 -15.86 -6.83 9.23
N LEU A 105 -16.30 -6.02 8.27
CA LEU A 105 -17.59 -5.32 8.34
C LEU A 105 -18.77 -6.28 8.19
N LYS A 106 -18.68 -7.22 7.24
CA LYS A 106 -19.73 -8.24 6.99
C LYS A 106 -19.93 -9.17 8.15
N GLY A 107 -18.85 -9.54 8.85
CA GLY A 107 -18.89 -10.41 10.03
C GLY A 107 -19.59 -9.77 11.24
N GLY A 108 -19.76 -8.46 11.25
CA GLY A 108 -20.36 -7.71 12.35
C GLY A 108 -19.49 -7.70 13.61
N GLY A 109 -19.96 -7.01 14.65
CA GLY A 109 -19.25 -6.92 15.94
C GLY A 109 -18.14 -5.88 16.02
N ALA A 110 -17.67 -5.33 14.90
CA ALA A 110 -16.83 -4.15 14.84
C ALA A 110 -17.68 -2.91 14.53
N THR A 111 -17.32 -1.78 15.12
CA THR A 111 -17.92 -0.47 14.81
C THR A 111 -16.83 0.44 14.30
N TYR A 112 -16.89 0.74 13.00
CA TYR A 112 -16.05 1.76 12.38
C TYR A 112 -16.93 2.93 11.97
N ASP A 113 -16.38 4.13 12.01
CA ASP A 113 -17.07 5.37 11.65
C ASP A 113 -16.57 5.89 10.29
N VAL A 114 -15.31 5.62 9.96
CA VAL A 114 -14.67 5.98 8.68
C VAL A 114 -13.88 4.79 8.15
N ILE A 115 -13.99 4.55 6.84
CA ILE A 115 -13.23 3.55 6.09
C ILE A 115 -12.76 4.16 4.77
N ILE A 116 -11.66 3.65 4.21
CA ILE A 116 -11.07 4.18 2.96
C ILE A 116 -10.79 3.01 1.98
N PRO A 117 -11.83 2.40 1.40
CA PRO A 117 -11.70 1.31 0.42
C PRO A 117 -11.43 1.80 -1.00
N SER A 118 -11.02 0.89 -1.87
CA SER A 118 -10.88 1.15 -3.31
C SER A 118 -12.22 1.07 -4.06
N ASP A 119 -12.25 1.64 -5.22
CA ASP A 119 -13.37 1.82 -6.15
C ASP A 119 -14.30 0.59 -6.28
N TYR A 120 -13.77 -0.57 -6.68
CA TYR A 120 -14.57 -1.79 -6.85
C TYR A 120 -15.23 -2.28 -5.55
N MET A 121 -14.51 -2.09 -4.42
CA MET A 121 -15.04 -2.46 -3.11
C MET A 121 -16.12 -1.49 -2.65
N ILE A 122 -15.96 -0.19 -2.93
CA ILE A 122 -17.01 0.82 -2.68
C ILE A 122 -18.27 0.45 -3.46
N SER A 123 -18.14 0.15 -4.75
CA SER A 123 -19.25 -0.30 -5.60
C SER A 123 -19.97 -1.52 -5.01
N LYS A 124 -19.20 -2.53 -4.55
CA LYS A 124 -19.74 -3.71 -3.87
C LYS A 124 -20.48 -3.36 -2.59
N MET A 125 -19.89 -2.51 -1.75
CA MET A 125 -20.46 -2.13 -0.47
C MET A 125 -21.72 -1.26 -0.62
N ILE A 126 -21.80 -0.43 -1.66
CA ILE A 126 -23.03 0.30 -2.02
C ILE A 126 -24.12 -0.68 -2.41
N LYS A 127 -23.84 -1.63 -3.30
CA LYS A 127 -24.78 -2.66 -3.76
C LYS A 127 -25.33 -3.52 -2.61
N GLU A 128 -24.54 -3.72 -1.56
CA GLU A 128 -24.90 -4.54 -0.40
C GLU A 128 -25.41 -3.71 0.80
N ASP A 129 -25.71 -2.42 0.63
CA ASP A 129 -26.16 -1.50 1.70
C ASP A 129 -25.22 -1.47 2.91
N MET A 130 -23.89 -1.59 2.70
CA MET A 130 -22.88 -1.61 3.76
C MET A 130 -22.31 -0.22 4.07
N VAL A 131 -22.51 0.76 3.21
CA VAL A 131 -22.15 2.17 3.41
C VAL A 131 -23.40 3.04 3.40
N GLN A 132 -23.33 4.18 4.06
CA GLN A 132 -24.46 5.10 4.17
C GLN A 132 -24.20 6.41 3.42
N PRO A 133 -25.25 7.07 2.87
CA PRO A 133 -25.08 8.35 2.17
C PRO A 133 -24.45 9.41 3.07
N LEU A 134 -23.54 10.20 2.52
CA LEU A 134 -22.90 11.35 3.16
C LEU A 134 -23.84 12.56 3.14
N ASN A 135 -23.71 13.43 4.13
CA ASN A 135 -24.31 14.77 4.11
C ASN A 135 -23.22 15.79 3.73
N PHE A 136 -23.20 16.19 2.46
CA PHE A 136 -22.20 17.12 1.94
C PHE A 136 -22.31 18.54 2.52
N ASP A 137 -23.40 18.90 3.18
CA ASP A 137 -23.46 20.16 3.97
C ASP A 137 -22.48 20.12 5.16
N ASN A 138 -22.10 18.93 5.62
CA ASN A 138 -21.07 18.70 6.63
C ASN A 138 -19.66 18.48 6.02
N ILE A 139 -19.52 18.50 4.69
CA ILE A 139 -18.27 18.30 3.97
C ILE A 139 -18.06 19.42 2.95
N PRO A 140 -18.06 20.70 3.37
CA PRO A 140 -17.95 21.84 2.44
C PRO A 140 -16.64 21.82 1.63
N ASN A 141 -15.58 21.19 2.12
CA ASN A 141 -14.29 21.08 1.44
C ASN A 141 -14.30 20.07 0.27
N PHE A 142 -15.39 19.31 0.07
CA PHE A 142 -15.61 18.55 -1.15
C PHE A 142 -15.49 19.42 -2.42
N LYS A 143 -15.66 20.72 -2.30
CA LYS A 143 -15.46 21.71 -3.39
C LYS A 143 -14.06 21.63 -4.03
N TYR A 144 -13.06 21.15 -3.31
CA TYR A 144 -11.69 20.99 -3.79
C TYR A 144 -11.44 19.68 -4.55
N ILE A 145 -12.37 18.75 -4.53
CA ILE A 145 -12.23 17.54 -5.36
C ILE A 145 -12.34 17.93 -6.84
N MET A 146 -11.37 17.56 -7.65
CA MET A 146 -11.29 17.84 -9.08
C MET A 146 -12.47 17.23 -9.83
N ASP A 147 -12.96 17.89 -10.89
CA ASP A 147 -14.17 17.49 -11.58
C ASP A 147 -14.10 16.08 -12.21
N ASN A 148 -12.91 15.64 -12.66
CA ASN A 148 -12.70 14.31 -13.22
C ASN A 148 -12.79 13.17 -12.18
N PHE A 149 -12.72 13.49 -10.89
CA PHE A 149 -12.91 12.53 -9.80
C PHE A 149 -14.31 12.59 -9.17
N ARG A 150 -15.19 13.49 -9.69
CA ARG A 150 -16.58 13.57 -9.23
C ARG A 150 -17.49 12.65 -10.03
N ASN A 151 -18.50 12.10 -9.38
CA ASN A 151 -19.47 11.18 -9.96
C ASN A 151 -18.80 9.98 -10.65
N PRO A 152 -17.86 9.30 -9.97
CA PRO A 152 -17.15 8.16 -10.54
C PRO A 152 -18.12 6.99 -10.78
N ASP A 153 -17.73 6.07 -11.66
CA ASP A 153 -18.58 4.93 -12.03
C ASP A 153 -18.99 4.05 -10.84
N TYR A 154 -18.17 3.99 -9.79
CA TYR A 154 -18.48 3.25 -8.58
C TYR A 154 -19.47 3.96 -7.64
N ASP A 155 -19.65 5.29 -7.77
CA ASP A 155 -20.59 6.13 -6.99
C ASP A 155 -21.13 7.28 -7.87
N LYS A 156 -21.95 6.94 -8.87
CA LYS A 156 -22.37 7.82 -9.97
C LYS A 156 -23.08 9.12 -9.57
N GLU A 157 -23.64 9.17 -8.38
CA GLU A 157 -24.33 10.35 -7.84
C GLU A 157 -23.50 11.03 -6.74
N ASN A 158 -22.30 10.52 -6.48
CA ASN A 158 -21.41 11.01 -5.42
C ASN A 158 -22.10 11.08 -4.05
N LEU A 159 -22.85 10.01 -3.72
CA LEU A 159 -23.65 10.00 -2.49
C LEU A 159 -22.91 9.37 -1.29
N TYR A 160 -21.95 8.49 -1.53
CA TYR A 160 -21.40 7.59 -0.51
C TYR A 160 -19.92 7.81 -0.21
N SER A 161 -19.20 8.52 -1.08
CA SER A 161 -17.74 8.56 -1.03
C SER A 161 -17.17 9.95 -1.30
N VAL A 162 -15.97 10.20 -0.76
CA VAL A 162 -15.11 11.34 -1.08
C VAL A 162 -13.77 10.80 -1.56
N PRO A 163 -13.35 11.04 -2.81
CA PRO A 163 -12.05 10.62 -3.31
C PRO A 163 -10.91 11.11 -2.42
N TYR A 164 -9.97 10.20 -2.11
CA TYR A 164 -8.87 10.44 -1.18
C TYR A 164 -7.51 10.45 -1.88
N THR A 165 -7.21 9.39 -2.61
CA THR A 165 -6.01 9.23 -3.41
C THR A 165 -6.34 8.46 -4.68
N TRP A 166 -5.41 8.47 -5.64
CA TRP A 166 -5.45 7.61 -6.81
C TRP A 166 -4.03 7.24 -7.24
N GLY A 167 -3.88 6.30 -8.13
CA GLY A 167 -2.58 5.91 -8.64
C GLY A 167 -2.65 4.71 -9.57
N THR A 168 -1.46 4.25 -9.97
CA THR A 168 -1.26 3.07 -10.80
C THR A 168 -0.46 2.01 -10.05
N VAL A 169 -0.41 0.80 -10.61
CA VAL A 169 0.46 -0.29 -10.15
C VAL A 169 1.63 -0.41 -11.12
N GLY A 170 2.83 -0.64 -10.60
CA GLY A 170 4.02 -0.84 -11.42
C GLY A 170 5.00 -1.80 -10.77
N ILE A 171 6.23 -1.80 -11.25
CA ILE A 171 7.28 -2.70 -10.82
C ILE A 171 8.40 -1.90 -10.16
N ILE A 172 8.71 -2.21 -8.90
CA ILE A 172 9.92 -1.79 -8.21
C ILE A 172 11.03 -2.79 -8.57
N TYR A 173 12.21 -2.31 -8.94
CA TYR A 173 13.34 -3.16 -9.22
C TYR A 173 14.66 -2.55 -8.76
N ASP A 174 15.63 -3.40 -8.39
CA ASP A 174 16.99 -3.00 -8.06
C ASP A 174 17.81 -2.87 -9.35
N SER A 175 18.13 -1.64 -9.73
CA SER A 175 18.84 -1.31 -10.97
C SER A 175 20.32 -1.74 -10.98
N THR A 176 20.86 -2.19 -9.85
CA THR A 176 22.25 -2.69 -9.76
C THR A 176 22.37 -4.16 -10.13
N VAL A 177 21.25 -4.89 -10.11
CA VAL A 177 21.17 -6.35 -10.40
C VAL A 177 20.26 -6.69 -11.58
N VAL A 178 19.25 -5.87 -11.86
CA VAL A 178 18.39 -6.02 -13.04
C VAL A 178 19.00 -5.27 -14.20
N ASP A 179 19.75 -5.99 -15.05
CA ASP A 179 20.44 -5.43 -16.24
C ASP A 179 19.54 -5.53 -17.48
N ILE A 180 18.39 -4.90 -17.42
CA ILE A 180 17.40 -4.79 -18.51
C ILE A 180 17.10 -3.31 -18.71
N PRO A 181 17.07 -2.77 -19.96
CA PRO A 181 16.63 -1.41 -20.23
C PRO A 181 15.23 -1.16 -19.64
N GLU A 182 15.01 -0.02 -19.01
CA GLU A 182 13.73 0.28 -18.32
C GLU A 182 12.53 0.16 -19.28
N GLU A 183 12.69 0.59 -20.53
CA GLU A 183 11.66 0.49 -21.57
C GLU A 183 11.34 -0.95 -22.01
N GLU A 184 12.16 -1.93 -21.62
CA GLU A 184 11.94 -3.37 -21.88
C GLU A 184 11.41 -4.12 -20.66
N ILE A 185 11.29 -3.44 -19.49
CA ILE A 185 10.75 -4.05 -18.29
C ILE A 185 9.22 -4.09 -18.40
N ASP A 186 8.68 -5.31 -18.36
CA ASP A 186 7.24 -5.54 -18.39
C ASP A 186 6.88 -6.63 -17.37
N TRP A 187 5.60 -6.93 -17.19
CA TRP A 187 5.10 -7.85 -16.17
C TRP A 187 5.70 -9.26 -16.23
N ASP A 188 6.22 -9.69 -17.38
CA ASP A 188 6.86 -11.00 -17.55
C ASP A 188 8.15 -11.16 -16.74
N ILE A 189 8.79 -10.07 -16.32
CA ILE A 189 9.96 -10.11 -15.43
C ILE A 189 9.63 -10.82 -14.11
N LEU A 190 8.38 -10.74 -13.66
CA LEU A 190 7.90 -11.40 -12.43
C LEU A 190 7.82 -12.94 -12.57
N TRP A 191 8.03 -13.47 -13.78
CA TRP A 191 8.13 -14.91 -14.08
C TRP A 191 9.53 -15.32 -14.54
N ASN A 192 10.52 -14.43 -14.47
CA ASN A 192 11.87 -14.71 -14.92
C ASN A 192 12.63 -15.55 -13.88
N GLU A 193 12.98 -16.80 -14.27
CA GLU A 193 13.71 -17.75 -13.40
C GLU A 193 15.14 -17.31 -13.06
N ASP A 194 15.72 -16.32 -13.77
CA ASP A 194 17.02 -15.76 -13.45
C ASP A 194 17.00 -14.99 -12.11
N TYR A 195 15.81 -14.57 -11.65
CA TYR A 195 15.58 -13.87 -10.38
C TYR A 195 14.90 -14.76 -9.33
N LEU A 196 15.11 -16.09 -9.39
CA LEU A 196 14.56 -17.07 -8.44
C LEU A 196 14.81 -16.66 -6.98
N ASP A 197 13.76 -16.69 -6.15
CA ASP A 197 13.76 -16.28 -4.74
C ASP A 197 14.12 -14.79 -4.50
N GLN A 198 14.09 -13.97 -5.55
CA GLN A 198 14.35 -12.52 -5.48
C GLN A 198 13.13 -11.67 -5.92
N ILE A 199 12.03 -12.31 -6.24
CA ILE A 199 10.79 -11.66 -6.66
C ILE A 199 9.77 -11.75 -5.53
N LEU A 200 9.11 -10.63 -5.22
CA LEU A 200 7.90 -10.59 -4.40
C LEU A 200 6.67 -10.52 -5.29
N MET A 201 5.53 -10.89 -4.74
CA MET A 201 4.22 -10.78 -5.40
C MET A 201 3.17 -10.31 -4.40
N PHE A 202 2.09 -9.71 -4.85
CA PHE A 202 0.98 -9.30 -4.02
C PHE A 202 0.34 -10.47 -3.25
N ASP A 203 0.09 -10.30 -1.96
CA ASP A 203 -0.82 -11.14 -1.18
C ASP A 203 -2.26 -10.59 -1.21
N ASN A 204 -2.68 -10.15 -2.37
CA ASN A 204 -3.99 -9.61 -2.69
C ASN A 204 -4.48 -10.28 -3.97
N PRO A 205 -5.60 -11.04 -3.96
CA PRO A 205 -6.06 -11.78 -5.12
C PRO A 205 -6.36 -10.87 -6.31
N ARG A 206 -6.99 -9.72 -6.09
CA ARG A 206 -7.42 -8.85 -7.19
C ARG A 206 -6.23 -8.32 -8.00
N ASP A 207 -5.19 -7.82 -7.31
CA ASP A 207 -3.99 -7.29 -7.96
C ASP A 207 -3.11 -8.40 -8.57
N ALA A 208 -2.97 -9.54 -7.87
CA ALA A 208 -2.22 -10.66 -8.40
C ALA A 208 -2.83 -11.23 -9.68
N PHE A 209 -4.17 -11.40 -9.72
CA PHE A 209 -4.88 -11.83 -10.92
C PHE A 209 -4.75 -10.80 -12.04
N ALA A 210 -4.89 -9.51 -11.75
CA ALA A 210 -4.77 -8.44 -12.73
C ALA A 210 -3.44 -8.50 -13.50
N ILE A 211 -2.33 -8.69 -12.82
CA ILE A 211 -1.01 -8.82 -13.48
C ILE A 211 -0.99 -10.04 -14.40
N ALA A 212 -1.49 -11.18 -13.95
CA ALA A 212 -1.55 -12.38 -14.79
C ALA A 212 -2.51 -12.20 -15.99
N GLU A 213 -3.64 -11.53 -15.78
CA GLU A 213 -4.62 -11.20 -16.82
C GLU A 213 -4.03 -10.28 -17.90
N ILE A 214 -3.31 -9.21 -17.50
CA ILE A 214 -2.60 -8.33 -18.45
C ILE A 214 -1.62 -9.14 -19.30
N MET A 215 -0.79 -9.98 -18.67
CA MET A 215 0.19 -10.81 -19.37
C MET A 215 -0.45 -11.76 -20.40
N LEU A 216 -1.68 -12.20 -20.13
CA LEU A 216 -2.45 -13.08 -21.03
C LEU A 216 -3.27 -12.29 -22.06
N GLY A 217 -3.29 -10.94 -21.97
CA GLY A 217 -4.05 -10.06 -22.85
C GLY A 217 -5.55 -10.05 -22.54
N TYR A 218 -5.92 -10.32 -21.30
CA TYR A 218 -7.30 -10.27 -20.80
C TYR A 218 -7.59 -8.93 -20.11
N SER A 219 -8.88 -8.60 -19.98
CA SER A 219 -9.32 -7.47 -19.15
C SER A 219 -9.12 -7.79 -17.66
N LEU A 220 -8.72 -6.77 -16.89
CA LEU A 220 -8.64 -6.84 -15.41
C LEU A 220 -10.02 -7.10 -14.76
N ASN A 221 -11.07 -6.99 -15.53
CA ASN A 221 -12.46 -7.16 -15.12
C ASN A 221 -13.13 -8.37 -15.78
N THR A 222 -12.32 -9.33 -16.26
CA THR A 222 -12.89 -10.53 -16.84
C THR A 222 -13.74 -11.31 -15.85
N GLU A 223 -14.88 -11.82 -16.32
CA GLU A 223 -15.74 -12.76 -15.62
C GLU A 223 -15.79 -14.13 -16.31
N ASP A 224 -14.96 -14.30 -17.34
CA ASP A 224 -14.86 -15.56 -18.07
C ASP A 224 -14.09 -16.59 -17.26
N SER A 225 -14.72 -17.73 -16.97
CA SER A 225 -14.13 -18.78 -16.14
C SER A 225 -12.86 -19.40 -16.77
N GLU A 226 -12.75 -19.45 -18.11
CA GLU A 226 -11.56 -19.99 -18.78
C GLU A 226 -10.38 -19.01 -18.60
N GLU A 227 -10.62 -17.69 -18.70
CA GLU A 227 -9.62 -16.64 -18.49
C GLU A 227 -9.17 -16.58 -17.02
N LEU A 228 -10.11 -16.63 -16.06
CA LEU A 228 -9.79 -16.68 -14.62
C LEU A 228 -8.95 -17.92 -14.28
N ASN A 229 -9.28 -19.08 -14.82
CA ASN A 229 -8.48 -20.30 -14.62
C ASN A 229 -7.10 -20.17 -15.26
N ALA A 230 -6.97 -19.58 -16.45
CA ALA A 230 -5.68 -19.36 -17.10
C ALA A 230 -4.78 -18.41 -16.28
N ALA A 231 -5.35 -17.34 -15.71
CA ALA A 231 -4.63 -16.43 -14.82
C ALA A 231 -4.17 -17.15 -13.53
N ALA A 232 -5.04 -17.97 -12.94
CA ALA A 232 -4.69 -18.78 -11.76
C ALA A 232 -3.56 -19.77 -12.06
N ASP A 233 -3.60 -20.45 -13.20
CA ASP A 233 -2.55 -21.39 -13.62
C ASP A 233 -1.21 -20.64 -13.82
N LYS A 234 -1.26 -19.41 -14.36
CA LYS A 234 -0.09 -18.55 -14.50
C LYS A 234 0.51 -18.16 -13.14
N LEU A 235 -0.31 -17.82 -12.15
CA LEU A 235 0.13 -17.55 -10.79
C LEU A 235 0.71 -18.81 -10.09
N ILE A 236 0.15 -20.00 -10.38
CA ILE A 236 0.71 -21.28 -9.88
C ILE A 236 2.11 -21.54 -10.46
N GLU A 237 2.33 -21.23 -11.75
CA GLU A 237 3.67 -21.30 -12.35
C GLU A 237 4.66 -20.39 -11.64
N GLN A 238 4.25 -19.17 -11.33
CA GLN A 238 5.09 -18.16 -10.66
C GLN A 238 5.49 -18.58 -9.24
N LYS A 239 4.63 -19.31 -8.53
CA LYS A 239 4.81 -19.64 -7.12
C LYS A 239 6.18 -20.27 -6.80
N ARG A 240 6.76 -21.00 -7.72
CA ARG A 240 8.09 -21.64 -7.57
C ARG A 240 9.25 -20.64 -7.73
N ILE A 241 8.98 -19.44 -8.24
CA ILE A 241 9.98 -18.42 -8.57
C ILE A 241 10.02 -17.35 -7.49
N VAL A 242 8.86 -16.97 -6.98
CA VAL A 242 8.75 -15.87 -6.01
C VAL A 242 9.30 -16.25 -4.63
N GLN A 243 9.92 -15.31 -3.96
CA GLN A 243 10.31 -15.41 -2.55
C GLN A 243 9.08 -15.53 -1.65
N GLY A 244 8.02 -14.79 -1.97
CA GLY A 244 6.77 -14.79 -1.22
C GLY A 244 5.72 -13.83 -1.75
N HIS A 245 4.53 -13.97 -1.20
CA HIS A 245 3.42 -13.04 -1.40
C HIS A 245 3.35 -12.13 -0.19
N VAL A 246 3.37 -10.81 -0.40
CA VAL A 246 3.47 -9.79 0.64
C VAL A 246 2.48 -8.64 0.39
N MET A 247 2.22 -7.88 1.44
CA MET A 247 1.63 -6.55 1.38
C MET A 247 2.64 -5.58 2.00
N ASP A 248 2.38 -4.99 3.16
CA ASP A 248 3.24 -3.97 3.78
C ASP A 248 4.68 -4.45 4.10
N GLU A 249 4.94 -5.77 4.15
CA GLU A 249 6.30 -6.31 4.31
C GLU A 249 7.25 -5.92 3.17
N ILE A 250 6.72 -5.44 2.05
CA ILE A 250 7.51 -4.98 0.91
C ILE A 250 8.40 -3.78 1.29
N PHE A 251 7.93 -2.89 2.16
CA PHE A 251 8.70 -1.72 2.58
C PHE A 251 10.06 -2.13 3.15
N ASP A 252 10.05 -3.03 4.12
CA ASP A 252 11.29 -3.50 4.75
C ASP A 252 12.14 -4.33 3.77
N LYS A 253 11.52 -5.23 2.98
CA LYS A 253 12.24 -6.16 2.11
C LYS A 253 12.95 -5.46 0.96
N MET A 254 12.27 -4.56 0.25
CA MET A 254 12.86 -3.83 -0.87
C MET A 254 13.88 -2.79 -0.37
N ALA A 255 13.58 -2.06 0.70
CA ALA A 255 14.51 -1.09 1.27
C ALA A 255 15.82 -1.75 1.77
N ALA A 256 15.74 -2.97 2.33
CA ALA A 256 16.90 -3.72 2.79
C ALA A 256 17.67 -4.46 1.67
N GLY A 257 17.11 -4.57 0.45
CA GLY A 257 17.66 -5.37 -0.64
C GLY A 257 17.48 -6.89 -0.45
N ASP A 258 16.49 -7.30 0.37
CA ASP A 258 16.15 -8.72 0.60
C ASP A 258 15.39 -9.34 -0.59
N ALA A 259 14.87 -8.51 -1.48
CA ALA A 259 14.31 -8.87 -2.78
C ALA A 259 14.71 -7.83 -3.82
N TRP A 260 14.70 -8.21 -5.10
CA TRP A 260 15.16 -7.35 -6.19
C TRP A 260 14.05 -6.82 -7.07
N ILE A 261 12.91 -7.49 -7.12
CA ILE A 261 11.79 -7.13 -8.00
C ILE A 261 10.47 -7.36 -7.25
N ALA A 262 9.57 -6.39 -7.35
CA ALA A 262 8.24 -6.50 -6.78
C ALA A 262 7.22 -5.62 -7.53
N PRO A 263 6.00 -6.09 -7.79
CA PRO A 263 4.91 -5.22 -8.20
C PRO A 263 4.39 -4.48 -6.97
N TYR A 264 4.12 -3.17 -7.10
CA TYR A 264 3.46 -2.43 -6.02
C TYR A 264 2.78 -1.16 -6.51
N TYR A 265 2.06 -0.50 -5.60
CA TYR A 265 1.38 0.76 -5.86
C TYR A 265 2.37 1.91 -5.98
N ALA A 266 2.14 2.83 -6.93
CA ALA A 266 3.09 3.89 -7.27
C ALA A 266 3.47 4.77 -6.07
N GLY A 267 2.52 5.18 -5.22
CA GLY A 267 2.80 6.02 -4.06
C GLY A 267 3.74 5.34 -3.05
N ASP A 268 3.43 4.10 -2.67
CA ASP A 268 4.28 3.31 -1.78
C ASP A 268 5.65 3.04 -2.40
N ALA A 269 5.69 2.76 -3.71
CA ALA A 269 6.95 2.58 -4.43
C ALA A 269 7.85 3.81 -4.29
N LEU A 270 7.31 5.02 -4.51
CA LEU A 270 8.07 6.27 -4.35
C LEU A 270 8.61 6.44 -2.92
N THR A 271 7.82 6.09 -1.91
CA THR A 271 8.25 6.09 -0.50
C THR A 271 9.38 5.08 -0.24
N ILE A 272 9.32 3.89 -0.85
CA ILE A 272 10.37 2.86 -0.75
C ILE A 272 11.66 3.32 -1.45
N LEU A 273 11.55 3.94 -2.64
CA LEU A 273 12.70 4.46 -3.39
C LEU A 273 13.48 5.53 -2.61
N GLU A 274 12.83 6.31 -1.75
CA GLU A 274 13.52 7.26 -0.87
C GLU A 274 14.45 6.59 0.14
N GLN A 275 14.20 5.32 0.48
CA GLN A 275 14.97 4.58 1.47
C GLN A 275 16.15 3.83 0.85
N ASN A 276 16.14 3.55 -0.46
CA ASN A 276 17.18 2.83 -1.17
C ASN A 276 17.38 3.42 -2.58
N GLU A 277 18.50 4.11 -2.80
CA GLU A 277 18.84 4.82 -4.05
C GLU A 277 19.11 3.89 -5.25
N ASP A 278 19.27 2.60 -5.03
CA ASP A 278 19.48 1.60 -6.08
C ASP A 278 18.16 1.15 -6.73
N LEU A 279 17.03 1.39 -6.07
CA LEU A 279 15.72 1.03 -6.57
C LEU A 279 15.21 2.00 -7.64
N ARG A 280 14.41 1.47 -8.55
CA ARG A 280 13.66 2.19 -9.59
C ARG A 280 12.24 1.68 -9.63
N PHE A 281 11.36 2.48 -10.21
CA PHE A 281 9.96 2.09 -10.44
C PHE A 281 9.58 2.38 -11.87
N VAL A 282 8.89 1.44 -12.49
CA VAL A 282 8.38 1.56 -13.86
C VAL A 282 6.94 1.07 -13.93
N VAL A 283 6.11 1.78 -14.68
CA VAL A 283 4.76 1.31 -15.04
C VAL A 283 4.86 0.64 -16.41
N PRO A 284 4.56 -0.66 -16.53
CA PRO A 284 4.72 -1.41 -17.78
C PRO A 284 3.86 -0.92 -18.93
N GLU A 285 4.44 -0.92 -20.15
CA GLU A 285 3.77 -0.49 -21.38
C GLU A 285 2.61 -1.41 -21.81
N SER A 286 2.58 -2.65 -21.34
CA SER A 286 1.48 -3.59 -21.62
C SER A 286 0.17 -3.21 -20.91
N GLY A 287 0.23 -2.27 -19.96
CA GLY A 287 -0.92 -1.74 -19.24
C GLY A 287 -0.87 -2.02 -17.74
N THR A 288 -1.76 -1.35 -17.01
CA THR A 288 -1.83 -1.44 -15.55
C THR A 288 -3.24 -1.16 -15.02
N ASN A 289 -3.45 -1.46 -13.74
CA ASN A 289 -4.61 -0.98 -12.99
C ASN A 289 -4.43 0.50 -12.62
N LEU A 290 -5.46 1.31 -12.84
CA LEU A 290 -5.64 2.60 -12.20
C LEU A 290 -6.68 2.44 -11.12
N PHE A 291 -6.33 2.79 -9.87
CA PHE A 291 -7.25 2.70 -8.73
C PHE A 291 -7.60 4.08 -8.18
N ILE A 292 -8.75 4.17 -7.55
CA ILE A 292 -9.20 5.35 -6.80
C ILE A 292 -9.68 4.88 -5.43
N ASP A 293 -9.01 5.35 -4.39
CA ASP A 293 -9.44 5.11 -3.03
C ASP A 293 -10.28 6.28 -2.53
N ALA A 294 -11.35 5.98 -1.82
CA ALA A 294 -12.24 7.03 -1.35
C ALA A 294 -12.76 6.77 0.07
N ILE A 295 -13.01 7.87 0.78
CA ILE A 295 -13.45 7.85 2.16
C ILE A 295 -14.95 7.61 2.21
N CYS A 296 -15.37 6.61 2.98
CA CYS A 296 -16.76 6.21 3.16
C CYS A 296 -17.14 6.10 4.64
N ILE A 297 -18.43 6.16 4.93
CA ILE A 297 -18.99 5.90 6.26
C ILE A 297 -19.79 4.60 6.21
N PRO A 298 -19.36 3.52 6.90
CA PRO A 298 -20.09 2.27 6.91
C PRO A 298 -21.41 2.38 7.70
N THR A 299 -22.37 1.51 7.39
CA THR A 299 -23.69 1.49 8.07
C THR A 299 -23.60 1.14 9.55
N CYS A 300 -22.50 0.55 10.01
CA CYS A 300 -22.27 0.28 11.43
C CYS A 300 -21.79 1.51 12.23
N ALA A 301 -21.47 2.63 11.57
CA ALA A 301 -20.99 3.87 12.19
C ALA A 301 -21.96 4.40 13.26
N LYS A 302 -21.38 4.89 14.36
CA LYS A 302 -22.13 5.44 15.52
C LYS A 302 -22.05 6.96 15.58
N GLN A 303 -21.02 7.55 14.97
CA GLN A 303 -20.69 8.98 15.09
C GLN A 303 -20.66 9.63 13.69
N LYS A 304 -21.76 9.51 12.92
CA LYS A 304 -21.81 9.96 11.53
C LYS A 304 -21.38 11.42 11.34
N GLU A 305 -21.91 12.36 12.14
CA GLU A 305 -21.56 13.77 11.99
C GLU A 305 -20.09 14.07 12.35
N ALA A 306 -19.53 13.33 13.32
CA ALA A 306 -18.10 13.45 13.66
C ALA A 306 -17.22 12.80 12.57
N ALA A 307 -17.69 11.73 11.93
CA ALA A 307 -17.04 11.11 10.78
C ALA A 307 -17.05 12.04 9.56
N GLU A 308 -18.18 12.69 9.26
CA GLU A 308 -18.28 13.70 8.20
C GLU A 308 -17.36 14.90 8.47
N MET A 309 -17.22 15.33 9.73
CA MET A 309 -16.26 16.36 10.13
C MET A 309 -14.82 15.91 9.90
N TYR A 310 -14.48 14.65 10.19
CA TYR A 310 -13.15 14.10 9.93
C TYR A 310 -12.87 14.03 8.43
N ILE A 311 -13.84 13.61 7.62
CA ILE A 311 -13.75 13.64 6.15
C ILE A 311 -13.50 15.06 5.64
N ASN A 312 -14.25 16.05 6.15
CA ASN A 312 -14.04 17.45 5.79
C ASN A 312 -12.64 17.95 6.18
N PHE A 313 -12.15 17.52 7.35
CA PHE A 313 -10.81 17.87 7.81
C PHE A 313 -9.71 17.30 6.91
N LEU A 314 -9.84 16.05 6.46
CA LEU A 314 -8.91 15.47 5.48
C LEU A 314 -8.93 16.22 4.13
N CYS A 315 -10.00 16.96 3.84
CA CYS A 315 -10.12 17.82 2.67
C CYS A 315 -9.74 19.30 2.95
N GLU A 316 -9.21 19.65 4.12
CA GLU A 316 -8.61 20.99 4.31
C GLU A 316 -7.33 21.08 3.47
N PRO A 317 -7.10 22.18 2.71
CA PRO A 317 -5.95 22.27 1.81
C PRO A 317 -4.60 21.93 2.45
N ASP A 318 -4.29 22.52 3.61
CA ASP A 318 -3.02 22.27 4.31
C ASP A 318 -2.91 20.82 4.80
N ILE A 319 -4.02 20.20 5.20
CA ILE A 319 -4.08 18.80 5.64
C ILE A 319 -3.93 17.83 4.47
N ALA A 320 -4.69 18.08 3.40
CA ALA A 320 -4.63 17.26 2.18
C ALA A 320 -3.21 17.30 1.60
N PHE A 321 -2.59 18.50 1.55
CA PHE A 321 -1.22 18.65 1.08
C PHE A 321 -0.23 17.90 1.98
N ALA A 322 -0.25 18.16 3.31
CA ALA A 322 0.68 17.51 4.24
C ALA A 322 0.57 15.99 4.22
N ASN A 323 -0.64 15.48 4.01
CA ASN A 323 -0.88 14.05 3.90
C ASN A 323 -0.31 13.47 2.61
N ILE A 324 -0.60 14.07 1.46
CA ILE A 324 -0.13 13.61 0.16
C ILE A 324 1.39 13.72 0.00
N ASP A 325 1.99 14.82 0.47
CA ASP A 325 3.46 15.03 0.47
C ASP A 325 4.18 13.94 1.30
N TYR A 326 3.49 13.39 2.33
CA TYR A 326 4.03 12.33 3.17
C TYR A 326 3.88 10.94 2.57
N ILE A 327 2.68 10.60 2.05
CA ILE A 327 2.38 9.24 1.55
C ILE A 327 2.75 9.06 0.08
N CYS A 328 3.13 10.13 -0.64
CA CYS A 328 3.57 10.13 -2.05
C CYS A 328 2.53 9.64 -3.07
N TYR A 329 1.25 9.54 -2.71
CA TYR A 329 0.18 9.17 -3.64
C TYR A 329 -0.31 10.38 -4.44
N SER A 330 -0.90 10.11 -5.60
CA SER A 330 -1.54 11.16 -6.40
C SER A 330 -2.82 11.65 -5.74
N THR A 331 -3.03 12.97 -5.77
CA THR A 331 -4.18 13.58 -5.10
C THR A 331 -5.30 13.93 -6.08
N PRO A 332 -6.57 13.63 -5.74
CA PRO A 332 -7.73 14.17 -6.45
C PRO A 332 -8.13 15.58 -5.98
N HIS A 333 -7.36 16.19 -5.05
CA HIS A 333 -7.66 17.45 -4.39
C HIS A 333 -6.93 18.61 -5.05
N SER A 334 -7.64 19.53 -5.72
CA SER A 334 -7.07 20.60 -6.55
C SER A 334 -6.13 21.54 -5.80
N ALA A 335 -6.52 21.99 -4.60
CA ALA A 335 -5.67 22.90 -3.82
C ALA A 335 -4.41 22.22 -3.30
N ALA A 336 -4.48 20.93 -2.88
CA ALA A 336 -3.30 20.18 -2.50
C ALA A 336 -2.34 19.95 -3.69
N PHE A 337 -2.90 19.65 -4.87
CA PHE A 337 -2.12 19.50 -6.11
C PHE A 337 -1.37 20.80 -6.46
N GLU A 338 -2.02 21.97 -6.35
CA GLU A 338 -1.40 23.28 -6.61
C GLU A 338 -0.26 23.61 -5.63
N MET A 339 -0.23 22.98 -4.45
CA MET A 339 0.82 23.17 -3.43
C MET A 339 2.03 22.27 -3.65
N LEU A 340 1.92 21.20 -4.46
CA LEU A 340 3.04 20.34 -4.84
C LEU A 340 4.06 21.15 -5.69
N ASP A 341 5.32 20.75 -5.65
CA ASP A 341 6.33 21.35 -6.52
C ASP A 341 6.13 20.92 -8.00
N GLU A 342 6.73 21.69 -8.93
CA GLU A 342 6.58 21.43 -10.36
C GLU A 342 7.15 20.07 -10.78
N GLU A 343 8.18 19.54 -10.10
CA GLU A 343 8.79 18.25 -10.39
C GLU A 343 7.77 17.13 -10.10
N THR A 344 7.12 17.21 -8.94
CA THR A 344 6.08 16.25 -8.53
C THR A 344 4.83 16.34 -9.42
N GLN A 345 4.37 17.57 -9.73
CA GLN A 345 3.20 17.77 -10.60
C GLN A 345 3.40 17.23 -12.03
N GLN A 346 4.66 17.14 -12.51
CA GLN A 346 5.00 16.69 -13.85
C GLN A 346 5.60 15.27 -13.87
N ASP A 347 5.71 14.62 -12.71
CA ASP A 347 6.19 13.26 -12.63
C ASP A 347 5.20 12.28 -13.29
N PRO A 348 5.58 11.57 -14.36
CA PRO A 348 4.68 10.68 -15.09
C PRO A 348 4.29 9.43 -14.30
N VAL A 349 4.99 9.11 -13.21
CA VAL A 349 4.63 8.03 -12.30
C VAL A 349 3.44 8.44 -11.44
N SER A 350 3.54 9.63 -10.83
CA SER A 350 2.48 10.17 -9.96
C SER A 350 1.30 10.71 -10.77
N TYR A 351 1.60 11.41 -11.87
CA TYR A 351 0.59 12.09 -12.70
C TYR A 351 0.79 11.76 -14.18
N PRO A 352 0.49 10.52 -14.60
CA PRO A 352 0.56 10.11 -16.00
C PRO A 352 -0.38 10.96 -16.87
N ASP A 353 -0.02 11.13 -18.14
CA ASP A 353 -0.81 11.92 -19.07
C ASP A 353 -2.14 11.24 -19.46
N GLU A 354 -3.04 12.02 -20.06
CA GLU A 354 -4.39 11.54 -20.43
C GLU A 354 -4.33 10.42 -21.48
N GLU A 355 -3.33 10.41 -22.38
CA GLU A 355 -3.16 9.38 -23.41
C GLU A 355 -2.78 8.05 -22.76
N PHE A 356 -1.83 8.06 -21.83
CA PHE A 356 -1.46 6.88 -21.05
C PHE A 356 -2.64 6.34 -20.25
N ILE A 357 -3.34 7.21 -19.52
CA ILE A 357 -4.53 6.81 -18.74
C ILE A 357 -5.58 6.15 -19.66
N ALA A 358 -5.87 6.75 -20.81
CA ALA A 358 -6.91 6.24 -21.71
C ALA A 358 -6.55 4.92 -22.40
N GLU A 359 -5.28 4.71 -22.74
CA GLU A 359 -4.83 3.59 -23.56
C GLU A 359 -4.21 2.43 -22.78
N LYS A 360 -3.65 2.74 -21.59
CA LYS A 360 -2.81 1.80 -20.83
C LYS A 360 -3.37 1.45 -19.45
N THR A 361 -4.47 2.05 -19.03
CA THR A 361 -5.03 1.74 -17.71
C THR A 361 -6.44 1.20 -17.77
N GLU A 362 -6.77 0.36 -16.82
CA GLU A 362 -8.13 -0.14 -16.59
C GLU A 362 -8.46 -0.02 -15.10
N ILE A 363 -9.64 0.54 -14.77
CA ILE A 363 -10.13 0.65 -13.40
C ILE A 363 -10.85 -0.65 -13.02
N PHE A 364 -10.62 -1.15 -11.82
CA PHE A 364 -11.37 -2.30 -11.32
C PHE A 364 -12.86 -1.99 -11.16
N VAL A 365 -13.69 -2.93 -11.57
CA VAL A 365 -15.13 -2.90 -11.28
C VAL A 365 -15.50 -4.03 -10.31
N ASN A 366 -16.62 -3.87 -9.61
CA ASN A 366 -17.17 -4.95 -8.81
C ASN A 366 -17.69 -6.06 -9.74
N LEU A 367 -16.99 -7.17 -9.78
CA LEU A 367 -17.38 -8.35 -10.56
C LEU A 367 -18.68 -8.97 -10.03
N SER A 368 -19.27 -9.86 -10.81
CA SER A 368 -20.41 -10.66 -10.35
C SER A 368 -20.06 -11.50 -9.12
N ASP A 369 -21.06 -11.86 -8.34
CA ASP A 369 -20.85 -12.70 -7.15
C ASP A 369 -20.30 -14.08 -7.51
N GLU A 370 -20.53 -14.55 -8.75
CA GLU A 370 -20.00 -15.80 -9.29
C GLU A 370 -18.51 -15.68 -9.59
N ALA A 371 -18.09 -14.67 -10.36
CA ALA A 371 -16.69 -14.43 -10.69
C ALA A 371 -15.85 -14.12 -9.44
N ASN A 372 -16.35 -13.28 -8.53
CA ASN A 372 -15.69 -13.02 -7.26
C ASN A 372 -15.46 -14.30 -6.43
N ARG A 373 -16.46 -15.19 -6.35
CA ARG A 373 -16.33 -16.46 -5.64
C ARG A 373 -15.32 -17.38 -6.35
N GLU A 374 -15.39 -17.50 -7.66
CA GLU A 374 -14.46 -18.32 -8.43
C GLU A 374 -13.02 -17.83 -8.27
N MET A 375 -12.77 -16.52 -8.36
CA MET A 375 -11.45 -15.94 -8.11
C MET A 375 -10.92 -16.27 -6.73
N GLN A 376 -11.74 -16.18 -5.67
CA GLN A 376 -11.35 -16.53 -4.30
C GLN A 376 -11.05 -18.04 -4.13
N GLU A 377 -11.80 -18.92 -4.79
CA GLU A 377 -11.54 -20.36 -4.80
C GLU A 377 -10.23 -20.68 -5.53
N LEU A 378 -9.99 -20.04 -6.68
CA LEU A 378 -8.75 -20.17 -7.44
C LEU A 378 -7.54 -19.61 -6.70
N TRP A 379 -7.69 -18.46 -6.02
CA TRP A 379 -6.67 -17.89 -5.15
C TRP A 379 -6.29 -18.86 -4.02
N THR A 380 -7.30 -19.42 -3.35
CA THR A 380 -7.08 -20.43 -2.29
C THR A 380 -6.37 -21.66 -2.83
N LYS A 381 -6.74 -22.13 -4.02
CA LYS A 381 -6.07 -23.24 -4.72
C LYS A 381 -4.62 -22.89 -5.02
N MET A 382 -4.33 -21.72 -5.56
CA MET A 382 -2.98 -21.22 -5.85
C MET A 382 -2.15 -21.14 -4.57
N LYS A 383 -2.64 -20.53 -3.50
CA LYS A 383 -1.92 -20.43 -2.21
C LYS A 383 -1.64 -21.80 -1.59
N SER A 384 -2.52 -22.79 -1.76
CA SER A 384 -2.39 -24.15 -1.23
C SER A 384 -1.67 -25.14 -2.16
N ALA A 385 -1.41 -24.77 -3.42
CA ALA A 385 -0.66 -25.61 -4.33
C ALA A 385 0.70 -25.98 -3.72
N GLU A 386 1.00 -27.26 -3.63
CA GLU A 386 2.28 -27.72 -3.12
C GLU A 386 3.39 -27.41 -4.12
N ASP A 387 4.51 -26.94 -3.61
CA ASP A 387 5.75 -26.81 -4.37
C ASP A 387 6.29 -28.21 -4.66
N GLU A 388 6.02 -28.74 -5.85
CA GLU A 388 6.45 -30.09 -6.22
C GLU A 388 7.98 -30.29 -6.07
N ASN A 389 8.75 -29.19 -6.07
CA ASN A 389 10.21 -29.23 -5.90
C ASN A 389 10.67 -29.39 -4.44
N VAL A 390 9.94 -28.83 -3.49
CA VAL A 390 10.30 -28.93 -2.05
C VAL A 390 10.17 -30.39 -1.58
N ASN A 391 9.13 -31.10 -2.00
CA ASN A 391 8.93 -32.51 -1.64
C ASN A 391 9.95 -33.46 -2.29
N ARG A 392 10.50 -33.15 -3.44
CA ARG A 392 11.49 -34.02 -4.13
C ARG A 392 12.83 -34.11 -3.40
N TRP A 393 13.25 -33.06 -2.72
CA TRP A 393 14.55 -33.04 -2.01
C TRP A 393 14.44 -33.51 -0.56
N PHE A 394 13.38 -33.19 0.14
CA PHE A 394 13.23 -33.54 1.56
C PHE A 394 12.91 -35.01 1.76
N ALA A 395 12.11 -35.63 0.93
CA ALA A 395 11.76 -37.06 1.06
C ALA A 395 12.99 -37.99 1.05
N PRO A 396 13.95 -37.89 0.09
CA PRO A 396 15.13 -38.73 0.10
C PRO A 396 16.10 -38.38 1.25
N VAL A 397 16.20 -37.13 1.69
CA VAL A 397 17.08 -36.74 2.80
C VAL A 397 16.58 -37.33 4.12
N PHE A 398 15.28 -37.25 4.40
CA PHE A 398 14.69 -37.88 5.60
C PHE A 398 14.77 -39.40 5.56
N LEU A 399 14.62 -40.02 4.37
CA LEU A 399 14.78 -41.48 4.22
C LEU A 399 16.20 -41.91 4.53
N VAL A 400 17.21 -41.22 3.99
CA VAL A 400 18.62 -41.52 4.24
C VAL A 400 18.99 -41.30 5.71
N ALA A 401 18.54 -40.22 6.33
CA ALA A 401 18.75 -39.93 7.75
C ALA A 401 18.09 -41.02 8.64
N GLY A 402 16.88 -41.44 8.30
CA GLY A 402 16.17 -42.51 9.00
C GLY A 402 16.91 -43.86 8.92
N ILE A 403 17.38 -44.25 7.73
CA ILE A 403 18.18 -45.47 7.53
C ILE A 403 19.49 -45.37 8.31
N ALA A 404 20.20 -44.27 8.28
CA ALA A 404 21.44 -44.07 9.03
C ALA A 404 21.21 -44.18 10.55
N ALA A 405 20.12 -43.66 11.08
CA ALA A 405 19.73 -43.78 12.48
C ALA A 405 19.45 -45.25 12.87
N ILE A 406 18.73 -45.97 12.02
CA ILE A 406 18.44 -47.42 12.25
C ILE A 406 19.74 -48.24 12.26
N ILE A 407 20.65 -48.01 11.30
CA ILE A 407 21.94 -48.67 11.24
C ILE A 407 22.78 -48.35 12.50
N GLY A 408 22.80 -47.08 12.93
CA GLY A 408 23.47 -46.66 14.16
C GLY A 408 22.94 -47.39 15.42
N ILE A 409 21.63 -47.55 15.53
CA ILE A 409 20.99 -48.29 16.64
C ILE A 409 21.37 -49.78 16.59
N LEU A 410 21.38 -50.39 15.42
CA LEU A 410 21.76 -51.80 15.24
C LEU A 410 23.24 -52.03 15.60
N ILE A 411 24.14 -51.18 15.17
CA ILE A 411 25.56 -51.21 15.52
C ILE A 411 25.74 -51.03 17.03
N TYR A 412 25.05 -50.06 17.62
CA TYR A 412 25.11 -49.84 19.08
C TYR A 412 24.63 -51.06 19.87
N ARG A 413 23.51 -51.67 19.46
CA ARG A 413 23.01 -52.92 20.09
C ARG A 413 23.98 -54.09 19.91
N TYR A 414 24.60 -54.25 18.73
CA TYR A 414 25.58 -55.26 18.48
C TYR A 414 26.83 -55.13 19.38
N ILE A 415 27.34 -53.89 19.52
CA ILE A 415 28.50 -53.60 20.37
C ILE A 415 28.16 -53.81 21.84
N LYS A 416 26.96 -53.43 22.30
CA LYS A 416 26.52 -53.61 23.67
C LYS A 416 26.39 -55.09 24.02
N ASN A 417 25.74 -55.89 23.16
CA ASN A 417 25.59 -57.32 23.38
C ASN A 417 26.94 -58.05 23.38
N LYS A 418 27.96 -57.55 22.70
CA LYS A 418 29.30 -58.13 22.70
C LYS A 418 30.09 -57.81 23.96
N LYS A 419 29.77 -56.72 24.68
CA LYS A 419 30.38 -56.36 25.97
C LYS A 419 29.77 -57.13 27.15
N ASP A 420 28.53 -57.65 27.00
CA ASP A 420 27.86 -58.43 28.05
C ASP A 420 28.23 -59.93 27.99
N ILE A 421 29.16 -60.37 27.07
CA ILE A 421 29.56 -61.74 26.88
C ILE A 421 31.06 -61.99 27.36
N PHE A 422 31.73 -60.94 27.82
CA PHE A 422 33.02 -60.98 28.46
C PHE A 422 32.92 -60.33 29.85
#